data_a3b9b63d7e84353a406fb16f1f46144e
#
_entry.id   a3b9b63d7e84353a406fb16f1f46144e
#
_cell.length_a   1.000
_cell.length_b   1.000
_cell.length_c   1.000
_cell.angle_alpha   90.00
_cell.angle_beta   90.00
_cell.angle_gamma   90.00
#
_symmetry.space_group_name_H-M   'P 1'
#
loop_
_entity.id
_entity.type
_entity.pdbx_description
1 polymer ?
#
loop_
_entity_poly.entity_id
_entity_poly.type
_entity_poly.pdbx_seq_one_letter_code
_entity_poly.pdbx_strand_id
1 'polypeptide(L)'
;TNANLPEKVGEGTFRQDLFYRLNTIELHLPPLRERGEDIVLLAEYFLKIYSGKYSVGDVVLGASAKQKLLKHTWPGNVRELQHCIERAIVLGDKTELAAEDIRLEDSVVASRTSSGSIKVDSLNLQTLEREAIKRAISLSNGNLTQAAELLGITRFALYRKIDKLGV
;
A
#
# COMPACT_ATOMS: atom_id res chain seq x y z
N THR A 1 14.88 -6.44 -16.62
CA THR A 1 14.85 -5.04 -16.20
C THR A 1 13.51 -4.40 -16.56
N ASN A 2 13.08 -3.40 -15.81
CA ASN A 2 11.93 -2.52 -16.11
C ASN A 2 12.37 -1.22 -16.81
N ALA A 3 13.68 -1.03 -17.03
CA ALA A 3 14.20 0.14 -17.71
C ALA A 3 14.18 -0.07 -19.22
N ASN A 4 13.82 0.98 -19.97
CA ASN A 4 13.92 1.01 -21.42
C ASN A 4 15.40 1.21 -21.80
N LEU A 5 16.11 0.10 -22.04
CA LEU A 5 17.54 0.14 -22.37
C LEU A 5 17.84 0.84 -23.73
N PRO A 6 17.05 0.63 -24.81
CA PRO A 6 17.21 1.35 -26.05
C PRO A 6 17.16 2.87 -25.89
N GLU A 7 16.24 3.39 -25.10
CA GLU A 7 16.11 4.82 -24.80
C GLU A 7 17.35 5.35 -24.05
N LYS A 8 17.81 4.61 -23.04
CA LYS A 8 19.03 4.96 -22.29
C LYS A 8 20.30 4.94 -23.13
N VAL A 9 20.37 4.08 -24.13
CA VAL A 9 21.46 4.08 -25.12
C VAL A 9 21.38 5.36 -25.96
N GLY A 10 20.17 5.75 -26.42
CA GLY A 10 19.95 6.98 -27.18
C GLY A 10 20.30 8.24 -26.38
N GLU A 11 20.05 8.25 -25.08
CA GLU A 11 20.42 9.33 -24.15
C GLU A 11 21.92 9.34 -23.75
N GLY A 12 22.68 8.31 -24.14
CA GLY A 12 24.08 8.14 -23.75
C GLY A 12 24.31 7.74 -22.29
N THR A 13 23.23 7.42 -21.55
CA THR A 13 23.29 6.98 -20.14
C THR A 13 23.58 5.49 -20.00
N PHE A 14 23.51 4.73 -21.09
CA PHE A 14 23.87 3.32 -21.15
C PHE A 14 24.72 3.04 -22.39
N ARG A 15 25.82 2.28 -22.22
CA ARG A 15 26.76 1.99 -23.32
C ARG A 15 26.14 1.08 -24.37
N GLN A 16 26.27 1.47 -25.64
CA GLN A 16 25.73 0.74 -26.79
C GLN A 16 26.39 -0.64 -26.99
N ASP A 17 27.69 -0.76 -26.78
CA ASP A 17 28.41 -2.03 -26.90
C ASP A 17 27.92 -3.05 -25.85
N LEU A 18 27.66 -2.60 -24.63
CA LEU A 18 27.12 -3.42 -23.57
C LEU A 18 25.68 -3.87 -23.88
N PHE A 19 24.85 -2.97 -24.43
CA PHE A 19 23.51 -3.29 -24.85
C PHE A 19 23.49 -4.44 -25.85
N TYR A 20 24.30 -4.38 -26.93
CA TYR A 20 24.35 -5.46 -27.92
C TYR A 20 24.87 -6.78 -27.38
N ARG A 21 25.74 -6.78 -26.39
CA ARG A 21 26.23 -8.00 -25.74
C ARG A 21 25.19 -8.65 -24.83
N LEU A 22 24.30 -7.88 -24.23
CA LEU A 22 23.26 -8.37 -23.33
C LEU A 22 21.98 -8.75 -24.09
N ASN A 23 21.64 -8.03 -25.15
CA ASN A 23 20.40 -8.18 -25.91
C ASN A 23 20.51 -9.28 -26.98
N THR A 24 20.89 -10.50 -26.56
CA THR A 24 20.95 -11.65 -27.45
C THR A 24 19.58 -12.26 -27.69
N ILE A 25 18.72 -12.30 -26.65
CA ILE A 25 17.34 -12.77 -26.71
C ILE A 25 16.49 -11.85 -25.83
N GLU A 26 15.43 -11.28 -26.40
CA GLU A 26 14.48 -10.45 -25.69
C GLU A 26 13.17 -11.21 -25.47
N LEU A 27 12.77 -11.32 -24.20
CA LEU A 27 11.50 -11.90 -23.81
C LEU A 27 10.65 -10.81 -23.15
N HIS A 28 9.55 -10.47 -23.78
CA HIS A 28 8.59 -9.53 -23.25
C HIS A 28 7.58 -10.24 -22.35
N LEU A 29 7.58 -9.91 -21.06
CA LEU A 29 6.61 -10.43 -20.10
C LEU A 29 5.46 -9.41 -19.96
N PRO A 30 4.23 -9.78 -20.34
CA PRO A 30 3.09 -8.90 -20.19
C PRO A 30 2.81 -8.66 -18.70
N PRO A 31 2.34 -7.47 -18.32
CA PRO A 31 1.95 -7.16 -16.94
C PRO A 31 0.77 -8.05 -16.52
N LEU A 32 0.64 -8.24 -15.20
CA LEU A 32 -0.34 -9.19 -14.64
C LEU A 32 -1.79 -8.87 -15.05
N ARG A 33 -2.16 -7.57 -15.18
CA ARG A 33 -3.47 -7.12 -15.65
C ARG A 33 -3.84 -7.63 -17.06
N GLU A 34 -2.85 -7.98 -17.89
CA GLU A 34 -3.04 -8.48 -19.25
C GLU A 34 -3.09 -10.02 -19.32
N ARG A 35 -2.88 -10.68 -18.18
CA ARG A 35 -2.80 -12.13 -18.06
C ARG A 35 -4.07 -12.79 -17.52
N GLY A 36 -5.14 -12.01 -17.28
CA GLY A 36 -6.49 -12.50 -16.97
C GLY A 36 -6.54 -13.64 -15.96
N GLU A 37 -6.81 -14.86 -16.43
CA GLU A 37 -6.98 -16.04 -15.57
C GLU A 37 -5.75 -16.45 -14.77
N ASP A 38 -4.55 -16.09 -15.21
CA ASP A 38 -3.31 -16.34 -14.46
C ASP A 38 -3.33 -15.70 -13.08
N ILE A 39 -4.07 -14.60 -12.89
CA ILE A 39 -4.24 -13.94 -11.59
C ILE A 39 -4.81 -14.91 -10.57
N VAL A 40 -5.85 -15.65 -10.95
CA VAL A 40 -6.52 -16.62 -10.07
C VAL A 40 -5.63 -17.82 -9.80
N LEU A 41 -4.98 -18.37 -10.83
CA LEU A 41 -4.06 -19.50 -10.71
C LEU A 41 -2.88 -19.17 -9.78
N LEU A 42 -2.29 -17.97 -9.94
CA LEU A 42 -1.21 -17.51 -9.07
C LEU A 42 -1.69 -17.27 -7.63
N ALA A 43 -2.89 -16.72 -7.46
CA ALA A 43 -3.47 -16.52 -6.13
C ALA A 43 -3.70 -17.86 -5.41
N GLU A 44 -4.25 -18.87 -6.07
CA GLU A 44 -4.45 -20.21 -5.52
C GLU A 44 -3.09 -20.90 -5.22
N TYR A 45 -2.10 -20.71 -6.08
CA TYR A 45 -0.75 -21.19 -5.83
C TYR A 45 -0.13 -20.58 -4.58
N PHE A 46 -0.23 -19.25 -4.41
CA PHE A 46 0.27 -18.57 -3.20
C PHE A 46 -0.53 -18.95 -1.95
N LEU A 47 -1.84 -19.15 -2.06
CA LEU A 47 -2.66 -19.67 -0.96
C LEU A 47 -2.09 -20.99 -0.45
N LYS A 48 -1.83 -21.93 -1.34
CA LYS A 48 -1.28 -23.25 -0.97
C LYS A 48 0.09 -23.12 -0.30
N ILE A 49 0.98 -22.27 -0.81
CA ILE A 49 2.30 -22.05 -0.23
C ILE A 49 2.18 -21.47 1.18
N TYR A 50 1.37 -20.41 1.34
CA TYR A 50 1.31 -19.70 2.61
C TYR A 50 0.46 -20.42 3.65
N SER A 51 -0.58 -21.17 3.26
CA SER A 51 -1.30 -22.06 4.17
C SER A 51 -0.37 -23.11 4.78
N GLY A 52 0.53 -23.69 3.97
CA GLY A 52 1.54 -24.61 4.46
C GLY A 52 2.59 -23.94 5.36
N LYS A 53 3.08 -22.76 4.95
CA LYS A 53 4.09 -21.99 5.70
C LYS A 53 3.62 -21.57 7.09
N TYR A 54 2.36 -21.14 7.20
CA TYR A 54 1.78 -20.64 8.46
C TYR A 54 0.93 -21.69 9.20
N SER A 55 0.82 -22.90 8.67
CA SER A 55 0.06 -24.02 9.25
C SER A 55 -1.41 -23.67 9.56
N VAL A 56 -2.05 -22.90 8.67
CA VAL A 56 -3.42 -22.38 8.83
C VAL A 56 -4.48 -23.36 8.29
N GLY A 57 -4.07 -24.55 7.83
CA GLY A 57 -4.99 -25.49 7.19
C GLY A 57 -5.30 -25.14 5.72
N ASP A 58 -6.25 -25.85 5.13
CA ASP A 58 -6.63 -25.63 3.74
C ASP A 58 -7.54 -24.39 3.62
N VAL A 59 -6.99 -23.32 3.06
CA VAL A 59 -7.73 -22.09 2.77
C VAL A 59 -8.05 -22.05 1.28
N VAL A 60 -9.30 -21.74 0.94
CA VAL A 60 -9.77 -21.63 -0.45
C VAL A 60 -10.16 -20.20 -0.82
N LEU A 61 -10.07 -19.89 -2.10
CA LEU A 61 -10.44 -18.59 -2.62
C LEU A 61 -11.90 -18.58 -3.05
N GLY A 62 -12.75 -17.85 -2.32
CA GLY A 62 -14.17 -17.70 -2.63
C GLY A 62 -14.43 -16.96 -3.95
N ALA A 63 -15.62 -17.14 -4.53
CA ALA A 63 -15.99 -16.54 -5.81
C ALA A 63 -15.90 -15.00 -5.79
N SER A 64 -16.31 -14.36 -4.68
CA SER A 64 -16.26 -12.92 -4.49
C SER A 64 -14.82 -12.37 -4.45
N ALA A 65 -13.90 -13.12 -3.82
CA ALA A 65 -12.49 -12.79 -3.80
C ALA A 65 -11.86 -12.90 -5.20
N LYS A 66 -12.16 -13.98 -5.95
CA LYS A 66 -11.70 -14.15 -7.34
C LYS A 66 -12.10 -12.97 -8.21
N GLN A 67 -13.36 -12.54 -8.13
CA GLN A 67 -13.84 -11.38 -8.90
C GLN A 67 -13.11 -10.09 -8.52
N LYS A 68 -12.82 -9.89 -7.24
CA LYS A 68 -12.08 -8.72 -6.75
C LYS A 68 -10.64 -8.71 -7.28
N LEU A 69 -9.96 -9.85 -7.25
CA LEU A 69 -8.60 -9.99 -7.76
C LEU A 69 -8.52 -9.71 -9.28
N LEU A 70 -9.51 -10.19 -10.06
CA LEU A 70 -9.56 -9.97 -11.50
C LEU A 70 -9.82 -8.51 -11.91
N LYS A 71 -10.49 -7.73 -11.07
CA LYS A 71 -10.80 -6.32 -11.33
C LYS A 71 -9.64 -5.37 -11.02
N HIS A 72 -8.65 -5.81 -10.24
CA HIS A 72 -7.55 -4.96 -9.83
C HIS A 72 -6.47 -4.85 -10.91
N THR A 73 -5.81 -3.71 -11.00
CA THR A 73 -4.83 -3.37 -12.05
C THR A 73 -3.43 -3.91 -11.82
N TRP A 74 -3.12 -4.34 -10.59
CA TRP A 74 -1.85 -4.95 -10.18
C TRP A 74 -0.60 -4.15 -10.60
N PRO A 75 -0.44 -2.88 -10.18
CA PRO A 75 0.74 -2.09 -10.53
C PRO A 75 2.05 -2.74 -10.06
N GLY A 76 2.05 -3.43 -8.93
CA GLY A 76 3.17 -4.23 -8.41
C GLY A 76 3.25 -5.66 -8.97
N ASN A 77 2.37 -6.01 -9.94
CA ASN A 77 2.32 -7.30 -10.60
C ASN A 77 2.27 -8.49 -9.62
N VAL A 78 3.01 -9.55 -9.91
CA VAL A 78 3.03 -10.80 -9.12
C VAL A 78 3.47 -10.58 -7.67
N ARG A 79 4.37 -9.61 -7.41
CA ARG A 79 4.82 -9.31 -6.04
C ARG A 79 3.71 -8.71 -5.19
N GLU A 80 2.92 -7.82 -5.75
CA GLU A 80 1.76 -7.24 -5.08
C GLU A 80 0.70 -8.31 -4.78
N LEU A 81 0.37 -9.16 -5.76
CA LEU A 81 -0.54 -10.28 -5.58
C LEU A 81 -0.06 -11.22 -4.47
N GLN A 82 1.22 -11.57 -4.49
CA GLN A 82 1.85 -12.42 -3.48
C GLN A 82 1.68 -11.85 -2.06
N HIS A 83 2.02 -10.57 -1.84
CA HIS A 83 1.87 -9.91 -0.54
C HIS A 83 0.41 -9.77 -0.13
N CYS A 84 -0.49 -9.53 -1.09
CA CYS A 84 -1.93 -9.46 -0.83
C CYS A 84 -2.46 -10.79 -0.26
N ILE A 85 -2.12 -11.91 -0.90
CA ILE A 85 -2.54 -13.25 -0.44
C ILE A 85 -1.86 -13.63 0.88
N GLU A 86 -0.56 -13.37 1.05
CA GLU A 86 0.14 -13.62 2.31
C GLU A 86 -0.51 -12.88 3.47
N ARG A 87 -0.85 -11.60 3.28
CA ARG A 87 -1.54 -10.78 4.28
C ARG A 87 -2.93 -11.32 4.60
N ALA A 88 -3.69 -11.75 3.59
CA ALA A 88 -5.02 -12.32 3.79
C ALA A 88 -4.98 -13.58 4.66
N ILE A 89 -3.96 -14.42 4.51
CA ILE A 89 -3.76 -15.62 5.34
C ILE A 89 -3.32 -15.26 6.76
N VAL A 90 -2.35 -14.34 6.91
CA VAL A 90 -1.80 -13.98 8.22
C VAL A 90 -2.82 -13.25 9.11
N LEU A 91 -3.71 -12.46 8.51
CA LEU A 91 -4.72 -11.67 9.23
C LEU A 91 -6.09 -12.34 9.30
N GLY A 92 -6.30 -13.41 8.53
CA GLY A 92 -7.58 -14.13 8.46
C GLY A 92 -7.55 -15.42 9.28
N ASP A 93 -8.70 -15.76 9.89
CA ASP A 93 -8.94 -17.03 10.60
C ASP A 93 -9.95 -17.91 9.85
N LYS A 94 -10.22 -17.59 8.57
CA LYS A 94 -11.27 -18.25 7.79
C LYS A 94 -10.68 -19.31 6.86
N THR A 95 -11.43 -20.37 6.64
CA THR A 95 -11.12 -21.43 5.67
C THR A 95 -11.46 -21.02 4.22
N GLU A 96 -12.28 -19.97 4.03
CA GLU A 96 -12.62 -19.40 2.72
C GLU A 96 -12.43 -17.90 2.74
N LEU A 97 -11.61 -17.39 1.83
CA LEU A 97 -11.37 -15.96 1.67
C LEU A 97 -12.45 -15.32 0.81
N ALA A 98 -13.15 -14.34 1.36
CA ALA A 98 -14.11 -13.48 0.66
C ALA A 98 -13.47 -12.18 0.15
N ALA A 99 -14.23 -11.38 -0.60
CA ALA A 99 -13.75 -10.09 -1.12
C ALA A 99 -13.30 -9.11 -0.03
N GLU A 100 -13.90 -9.20 1.17
CA GLU A 100 -13.56 -8.36 2.33
C GLU A 100 -12.20 -8.69 2.93
N ASP A 101 -11.77 -9.96 2.84
CA ASP A 101 -10.49 -10.43 3.36
C ASP A 101 -9.31 -10.03 2.44
N ILE A 102 -9.59 -9.74 1.17
CA ILE A 102 -8.63 -9.28 0.17
C ILE A 102 -8.45 -7.76 0.30
N ARG A 103 -7.39 -7.35 0.96
CA ARG A 103 -7.00 -5.93 1.07
C ARG A 103 -6.09 -5.55 -0.08
N LEU A 104 -6.65 -4.91 -1.08
CA LEU A 104 -5.91 -4.32 -2.19
C LEU A 104 -5.35 -2.97 -1.73
N GLU A 105 -4.07 -2.74 -1.95
CA GLU A 105 -3.49 -1.41 -1.83
C GLU A 105 -3.80 -0.69 -3.14
N ASP A 106 -4.93 0.00 -3.20
CA ASP A 106 -5.18 0.92 -4.30
C ASP A 106 -4.00 1.87 -4.37
N SER A 107 -3.19 1.68 -5.40
CA SER A 107 -1.97 2.42 -5.78
C SER A 107 -1.51 3.44 -4.73
N VAL A 108 -0.36 3.21 -4.14
CA VAL A 108 0.31 4.02 -3.09
C VAL A 108 0.39 5.54 -3.39
N VAL A 109 -0.16 5.98 -4.52
CA VAL A 109 -0.19 7.38 -4.95
C VAL A 109 -1.52 8.08 -4.63
N ALA A 110 -2.65 7.35 -4.42
CA ALA A 110 -3.98 7.99 -4.28
C ALA A 110 -4.70 7.75 -2.95
N SER A 111 -4.28 6.84 -2.07
CA SER A 111 -5.06 6.47 -0.87
C SER A 111 -4.27 6.49 0.44
N ARG A 112 -3.40 7.47 0.64
CA ARG A 112 -2.93 7.83 1.99
C ARG A 112 -3.91 8.73 2.74
N THR A 113 -5.19 8.70 2.40
CA THR A 113 -6.20 9.63 2.95
C THR A 113 -7.25 9.02 3.85
N SER A 114 -7.13 7.78 4.33
CA SER A 114 -8.15 7.24 5.24
C SER A 114 -7.67 6.35 6.38
N SER A 115 -6.47 6.53 6.88
CA SER A 115 -6.08 6.03 8.19
C SER A 115 -5.00 6.94 8.76
N GLY A 116 -5.40 7.91 9.54
CA GLY A 116 -4.66 8.51 10.66
C GLY A 116 -3.19 8.90 10.50
N SER A 117 -2.56 8.74 9.34
CA SER A 117 -1.17 9.16 9.17
C SER A 117 -1.10 10.66 8.85
N ILE A 118 -0.47 11.40 9.74
CA ILE A 118 -0.05 12.77 9.48
C ILE A 118 0.87 12.72 8.25
N LYS A 119 0.51 13.39 7.15
CA LYS A 119 1.45 13.66 6.06
C LYS A 119 2.53 14.56 6.62
N VAL A 120 3.70 14.00 6.85
CA VAL A 120 4.88 14.78 7.26
C VAL A 120 5.51 15.35 5.99
N ASP A 121 4.85 16.32 5.36
CA ASP A 121 5.39 17.03 4.19
C ASP A 121 6.51 18.01 4.58
N SER A 122 6.69 18.25 5.87
CA SER A 122 7.80 19.04 6.41
C SER A 122 8.23 18.46 7.75
N LEU A 123 9.54 18.31 7.93
CA LEU A 123 10.14 17.96 9.23
C LEU A 123 10.16 19.14 10.22
N ASN A 124 9.43 20.22 9.93
CA ASN A 124 9.32 21.36 10.82
C ASN A 124 8.35 21.04 11.95
N LEU A 125 8.88 20.96 13.18
CA LEU A 125 8.12 20.64 14.38
C LEU A 125 6.93 21.57 14.61
N GLN A 126 7.04 22.85 14.28
CA GLN A 126 5.96 23.82 14.44
C GLN A 126 4.80 23.55 13.49
N THR A 127 5.09 23.14 12.25
CA THR A 127 4.06 22.77 11.27
C THR A 127 3.34 21.49 11.69
N LEU A 128 4.08 20.49 12.14
CA LEU A 128 3.52 19.23 12.65
C LEU A 128 2.67 19.46 13.90
N GLU A 129 3.12 20.29 14.80
CA GLU A 129 2.39 20.64 16.01
C GLU A 129 1.08 21.36 15.68
N ARG A 130 1.10 22.30 14.75
CA ARG A 130 -0.08 23.03 14.27
C ARG A 130 -1.11 22.08 13.64
N GLU A 131 -0.67 21.16 12.80
CA GLU A 131 -1.55 20.17 12.18
C GLU A 131 -2.14 19.17 13.19
N ALA A 132 -1.32 18.72 14.15
CA ALA A 132 -1.77 17.84 15.22
C ALA A 132 -2.86 18.51 16.08
N ILE A 133 -2.68 19.79 16.44
CA ILE A 133 -3.67 20.56 17.20
C ILE A 133 -4.97 20.75 16.42
N LYS A 134 -4.91 21.16 15.14
CA LYS A 134 -6.10 21.29 14.28
C LYS A 134 -6.88 19.99 14.20
N ARG A 135 -6.18 18.88 14.02
CA ARG A 135 -6.79 17.57 13.92
C ARG A 135 -7.45 17.12 15.23
N ALA A 136 -6.79 17.34 16.37
CA ALA A 136 -7.36 17.02 17.68
C ALA A 136 -8.64 17.83 17.97
N ILE A 137 -8.65 19.12 17.62
CA ILE A 137 -9.84 19.98 17.76
C ILE A 137 -10.97 19.49 16.85
N SER A 138 -10.66 19.10 15.61
CA SER A 138 -11.63 18.57 14.65
C SER A 138 -12.26 17.26 15.12
N LEU A 139 -11.43 16.31 15.62
CA LEU A 139 -11.89 15.01 16.13
C LEU A 139 -12.71 15.12 17.40
N SER A 140 -12.47 16.14 18.21
CA SER A 140 -13.21 16.43 19.45
C SER A 140 -14.41 17.36 19.25
N ASN A 141 -14.82 17.63 18.01
CA ASN A 141 -15.92 18.54 17.66
C ASN A 141 -15.81 19.91 18.38
N GLY A 142 -14.59 20.45 18.51
CA GLY A 142 -14.32 21.72 19.16
C GLY A 142 -14.20 21.65 20.70
N ASN A 143 -14.31 20.48 21.30
CA ASN A 143 -14.14 20.33 22.76
C ASN A 143 -12.64 20.32 23.12
N LEU A 144 -12.15 21.46 23.59
CA LEU A 144 -10.72 21.66 23.91
C LEU A 144 -10.21 20.79 25.07
N THR A 145 -11.08 20.32 25.95
CA THR A 145 -10.69 19.39 27.02
C THR A 145 -10.36 18.01 26.45
N GLN A 146 -11.25 17.48 25.60
CA GLN A 146 -11.02 16.23 24.91
C GLN A 146 -9.85 16.32 23.91
N ALA A 147 -9.70 17.45 23.22
CA ALA A 147 -8.57 17.68 22.32
C ALA A 147 -7.23 17.65 23.08
N ALA A 148 -7.17 18.22 24.26
CA ALA A 148 -5.97 18.19 25.11
C ALA A 148 -5.63 16.77 25.58
N GLU A 149 -6.63 15.95 25.93
CA GLU A 149 -6.46 14.54 26.28
C GLU A 149 -5.93 13.73 25.11
N LEU A 150 -6.49 13.93 23.90
CA LEU A 150 -6.01 13.26 22.67
C LEU A 150 -4.55 13.60 22.34
N LEU A 151 -4.11 14.81 22.68
CA LEU A 151 -2.73 15.27 22.47
C LEU A 151 -1.78 14.91 23.62
N GLY A 152 -2.29 14.34 24.72
CA GLY A 152 -1.49 14.03 25.92
C GLY A 152 -0.94 15.26 26.63
N ILE A 153 -1.62 16.42 26.53
CA ILE A 153 -1.21 17.69 27.16
C ILE A 153 -2.31 18.25 28.02
N THR A 154 -1.95 19.17 28.92
CA THR A 154 -2.94 19.86 29.73
C THR A 154 -3.73 20.88 28.90
N ARG A 155 -4.99 21.14 29.28
CA ARG A 155 -5.84 22.16 28.64
C ARG A 155 -5.16 23.53 28.56
N PHE A 156 -4.45 23.96 29.62
CA PHE A 156 -3.71 25.22 29.64
C PHE A 156 -2.54 25.22 28.62
N ALA A 157 -1.84 24.09 28.47
CA ALA A 157 -0.79 23.97 27.46
C ALA A 157 -1.36 24.07 26.07
N LEU A 158 -2.54 23.48 25.82
CA LEU A 158 -3.23 23.58 24.53
C LEU A 158 -3.60 25.02 24.19
N TYR A 159 -4.18 25.78 25.11
CA TYR A 159 -4.50 27.19 24.89
C TYR A 159 -3.27 28.02 24.51
N ARG A 160 -2.16 27.86 25.23
CA ARG A 160 -0.90 28.56 24.92
C ARG A 160 -0.35 28.21 23.55
N LYS A 161 -0.54 26.97 23.12
CA LYS A 161 -0.09 26.50 21.77
C LYS A 161 -1.01 27.04 20.67
N ILE A 162 -2.32 27.09 20.87
CA ILE A 162 -3.28 27.69 19.94
C ILE A 162 -2.95 29.17 19.72
N ASP A 163 -2.72 29.93 20.81
CA ASP A 163 -2.39 31.35 20.76
C ASP A 163 -1.05 31.60 20.04
N LYS A 164 -0.02 30.78 20.35
CA LYS A 164 1.32 30.90 19.77
C LYS A 164 1.37 30.52 18.28
N LEU A 165 0.58 29.54 17.86
CA LEU A 165 0.61 28.99 16.50
C LEU A 165 -0.46 29.59 15.58
N GLY A 166 -1.37 30.42 16.08
CA GLY A 166 -2.45 31.05 15.34
C GLY A 166 -3.41 30.04 14.71
N VAL A 167 -3.89 29.07 15.51
CA VAL A 167 -4.80 28.00 15.08
C VAL A 167 -6.24 28.34 15.43
#